data_641d191d2743e6b8e64326092ff72afa
#
_entry.id   641d191d2743e6b8e64326092ff72afa
#
_cell.length_a   1.000
_cell.length_b   1.000
_cell.length_c   1.000
_cell.angle_alpha   90.00
_cell.angle_beta   90.00
_cell.angle_gamma   90.00
#
_symmetry.space_group_name_H-M   'P 1'
#
loop_
_entity.id
_entity.type
_entity.pdbx_description
1 polymer ?
#
loop_
_entity_poly.entity_id
_entity_poly.type
_entity_poly.pdbx_seq_one_letter_code
_entity_poly.pdbx_strand_id
1 'polypeptide(L)'
;MDITLEEGKVRRAYDFYSPVYDFVFKKIFEPGRIAAIRTLGAALSGRVLEVGIGTGLNLPFYPRDIDLVGIDLSEGMLRRAQEKVDTLRMPNVILKVMDASGLDFGEAEFDATVATYTISAVPNPLAVLREMRRVTKPGGTLVILNHFQSENPVMRQIEDAFAPLCVHFGWKTNLALSPLLEAAGLTPEGAV
;
A
#
# COMPACT_ATOMS: atom_id res chain seq x y z
N MET A 1 18.86 8.27 14.84
CA MET A 1 19.09 6.82 14.98
C MET A 1 18.17 6.13 13.98
N ASP A 2 18.72 5.72 12.83
CA ASP A 2 17.92 5.11 11.74
C ASP A 2 17.51 3.70 12.18
N ILE A 3 16.23 3.52 12.51
CA ILE A 3 15.68 2.20 12.85
C ILE A 3 15.29 1.54 11.54
N THR A 4 16.19 0.73 10.99
CA THR A 4 15.93 -0.06 9.78
C THR A 4 15.01 -1.23 10.12
N LEU A 5 13.88 -1.33 9.40
CA LEU A 5 13.01 -2.50 9.46
C LEU A 5 13.68 -3.65 8.70
N GLU A 6 13.98 -4.75 9.39
CA GLU A 6 14.48 -5.97 8.75
C GLU A 6 13.32 -6.74 8.12
N GLU A 7 13.41 -7.05 6.81
CA GLU A 7 12.37 -7.75 6.03
C GLU A 7 11.84 -9.02 6.70
N GLY A 8 12.72 -9.80 7.32
CA GLY A 8 12.34 -11.03 8.02
C GLY A 8 11.52 -10.82 9.29
N LYS A 9 11.64 -9.66 9.95
CA LYS A 9 10.85 -9.32 11.14
C LYS A 9 9.49 -8.78 10.74
N VAL A 10 9.43 -7.95 9.69
CA VAL A 10 8.19 -7.43 9.12
C VAL A 10 7.29 -8.58 8.67
N ARG A 11 7.83 -9.52 7.88
CA ARG A 11 7.08 -10.69 7.39
C ARG A 11 6.50 -11.54 8.53
N ARG A 12 7.29 -11.88 9.55
CA ARG A 12 6.81 -12.70 10.69
C ARG A 12 5.77 -11.98 11.54
N ALA A 13 5.90 -10.66 11.74
CA ALA A 13 4.93 -9.88 12.47
C ALA A 13 3.57 -9.89 11.75
N TYR A 14 3.55 -9.67 10.44
CA TYR A 14 2.31 -9.70 9.65
C TYR A 14 1.67 -11.09 9.59
N ASP A 15 2.45 -12.15 9.47
CA ASP A 15 1.92 -13.53 9.50
C ASP A 15 1.23 -13.87 10.84
N PHE A 16 1.73 -13.35 11.96
CA PHE A 16 1.19 -13.62 13.29
C PHE A 16 -0.04 -12.75 13.63
N TYR A 17 -0.04 -11.46 13.24
CA TYR A 17 -1.10 -10.50 13.61
C TYR A 17 -2.27 -10.45 12.63
N SER A 18 -2.24 -11.22 11.55
CA SER A 18 -3.24 -11.16 10.49
C SER A 18 -4.72 -11.26 10.95
N PRO A 19 -5.13 -12.04 12.00
CA PRO A 19 -6.51 -12.07 12.47
C PRO A 19 -6.96 -10.81 13.21
N VAL A 20 -6.06 -10.24 14.04
CA VAL A 20 -6.34 -9.02 14.83
C VAL A 20 -6.24 -7.79 13.94
N TYR A 21 -5.33 -7.82 12.96
CA TYR A 21 -5.14 -6.78 11.97
C TYR A 21 -6.45 -6.48 11.22
N ASP A 22 -7.12 -7.48 10.67
CA ASP A 22 -8.37 -7.30 9.92
C ASP A 22 -9.48 -6.68 10.78
N PHE A 23 -9.57 -7.00 12.06
CA PHE A 23 -10.64 -6.49 12.92
C PHE A 23 -10.44 -5.01 13.30
N VAL A 24 -9.22 -4.64 13.72
CA VAL A 24 -8.92 -3.28 14.20
C VAL A 24 -8.80 -2.30 13.02
N PHE A 25 -8.10 -2.70 11.96
CA PHE A 25 -7.79 -1.82 10.83
C PHE A 25 -8.94 -1.69 9.82
N LYS A 26 -9.86 -2.67 9.78
CA LYS A 26 -10.99 -2.62 8.86
C LYS A 26 -11.88 -1.40 9.09
N LYS A 27 -12.34 -1.18 10.32
CA LYS A 27 -13.30 -0.10 10.61
C LYS A 27 -12.68 1.30 10.64
N ILE A 28 -11.46 1.43 11.16
CA ILE A 28 -10.82 2.75 11.35
C ILE A 28 -10.34 3.30 10.01
N PHE A 29 -9.80 2.45 9.14
CA PHE A 29 -9.15 2.85 7.89
C PHE A 29 -10.02 2.64 6.64
N GLU A 30 -11.22 2.07 6.79
CA GLU A 30 -12.14 1.82 5.68
C GLU A 30 -12.54 3.09 4.91
N PRO A 31 -12.89 4.23 5.54
CA PRO A 31 -13.25 5.44 4.80
C PRO A 31 -12.13 5.94 3.88
N GLY A 32 -10.89 5.92 4.37
CA GLY A 32 -9.72 6.28 3.56
C GLY A 32 -9.49 5.33 2.39
N ARG A 33 -9.65 4.01 2.61
CA ARG A 33 -9.54 3.00 1.54
C ARG A 33 -10.58 3.21 0.45
N ILE A 34 -11.83 3.47 0.82
CA ILE A 34 -12.92 3.77 -0.12
C ILE A 34 -12.58 5.02 -0.94
N ALA A 35 -12.11 6.09 -0.28
CA ALA A 35 -11.70 7.31 -0.96
C ALA A 35 -10.56 7.05 -1.96
N ALA A 36 -9.51 6.33 -1.53
CA ALA A 36 -8.38 5.99 -2.38
C ALA A 36 -8.79 5.20 -3.63
N ILE A 37 -9.65 4.18 -3.50
CA ILE A 37 -10.12 3.42 -4.66
C ILE A 37 -11.02 4.26 -5.56
N ARG A 38 -11.87 5.12 -5.01
CA ARG A 38 -12.71 6.04 -5.81
C ARG A 38 -11.89 7.05 -6.61
N THR A 39 -10.72 7.47 -6.10
CA THR A 39 -9.82 8.38 -6.82
C THR A 39 -9.30 7.79 -8.13
N LEU A 40 -9.27 6.47 -8.27
CA LEU A 40 -8.87 5.80 -9.51
C LEU A 40 -9.80 6.13 -10.69
N GLY A 41 -11.09 6.39 -10.42
CA GLY A 41 -12.04 6.84 -11.45
C GLY A 41 -12.02 5.95 -12.69
N ALA A 42 -11.77 6.56 -13.86
CA ALA A 42 -11.71 5.87 -15.13
C ALA A 42 -10.58 4.82 -15.25
N ALA A 43 -9.51 4.92 -14.45
CA ALA A 43 -8.43 3.94 -14.46
C ALA A 43 -8.87 2.54 -13.96
N LEU A 44 -10.03 2.44 -13.30
CA LEU A 44 -10.62 1.15 -12.92
C LEU A 44 -11.09 0.31 -14.12
N SER A 45 -11.20 0.87 -15.31
CA SER A 45 -11.48 0.11 -16.55
C SER A 45 -10.21 -0.46 -17.20
N GLY A 46 -9.04 -0.11 -16.70
CA GLY A 46 -7.74 -0.60 -17.17
C GLY A 46 -7.14 -1.63 -16.22
N ARG A 47 -5.85 -1.90 -16.41
CA ARG A 47 -5.08 -2.83 -15.59
C ARG A 47 -4.51 -2.10 -14.36
N VAL A 48 -4.82 -2.60 -13.17
CA VAL A 48 -4.42 -1.98 -11.89
C VAL A 48 -3.44 -2.87 -11.13
N LEU A 49 -2.42 -2.28 -10.53
CA LEU A 49 -1.53 -2.93 -9.58
C LEU A 49 -1.82 -2.42 -8.16
N GLU A 50 -2.10 -3.31 -7.23
CA GLU A 50 -2.13 -2.99 -5.80
C GLU A 50 -0.87 -3.52 -5.12
N VAL A 51 -0.05 -2.59 -4.59
CA VAL A 51 1.19 -2.87 -3.89
C VAL A 51 0.92 -3.01 -2.40
N GLY A 52 1.28 -4.16 -1.82
CA GLY A 52 0.97 -4.49 -0.44
C GLY A 52 -0.53 -4.73 -0.22
N ILE A 53 -1.15 -5.60 -1.05
CA ILE A 53 -2.58 -5.92 -0.98
C ILE A 53 -2.99 -6.53 0.38
N GLY A 54 -2.04 -7.12 1.10
CA GLY A 54 -2.25 -7.74 2.39
C GLY A 54 -3.32 -8.83 2.33
N THR A 55 -4.28 -8.77 3.25
CA THR A 55 -5.42 -9.68 3.29
C THR A 55 -6.56 -9.30 2.34
N GLY A 56 -6.33 -8.35 1.41
CA GLY A 56 -7.33 -7.92 0.42
C GLY A 56 -8.45 -7.05 1.01
N LEU A 57 -8.12 -6.11 1.91
CA LEU A 57 -9.13 -5.22 2.51
C LEU A 57 -9.74 -4.24 1.51
N ASN A 58 -9.08 -3.96 0.40
CA ASN A 58 -9.60 -3.09 -0.66
C ASN A 58 -10.48 -3.85 -1.67
N LEU A 59 -10.38 -5.17 -1.78
CA LEU A 59 -11.11 -5.99 -2.76
C LEU A 59 -12.62 -5.68 -2.83
N PRO A 60 -13.35 -5.47 -1.72
CA PRO A 60 -14.77 -5.16 -1.76
C PRO A 60 -15.12 -3.81 -2.44
N PHE A 61 -14.13 -2.92 -2.59
CA PHE A 61 -14.34 -1.57 -3.15
C PHE A 61 -14.01 -1.48 -4.64
N TYR A 62 -13.37 -2.50 -5.21
CA TYR A 62 -13.13 -2.63 -6.64
C TYR A 62 -14.35 -3.17 -7.39
N PRO A 63 -14.53 -2.82 -8.66
CA PRO A 63 -15.45 -3.54 -9.55
C PRO A 63 -15.11 -5.05 -9.60
N ARG A 64 -16.11 -5.90 -9.75
CA ARG A 64 -15.91 -7.36 -9.74
C ARG A 64 -15.15 -7.88 -10.96
N ASP A 65 -15.23 -7.15 -12.06
CA ASP A 65 -14.58 -7.44 -13.34
C ASP A 65 -13.24 -6.73 -13.54
N ILE A 66 -12.72 -6.08 -12.46
CA ILE A 66 -11.43 -5.38 -12.49
C ILE A 66 -10.29 -6.31 -12.93
N ASP A 67 -9.43 -5.84 -13.83
CA ASP A 67 -8.12 -6.47 -14.09
C ASP A 67 -7.13 -5.98 -13.04
N LEU A 68 -7.00 -6.73 -11.95
CA LEU A 68 -6.19 -6.38 -10.78
C LEU A 68 -5.06 -7.38 -10.56
N VAL A 69 -3.85 -6.84 -10.45
CA VAL A 69 -2.72 -7.59 -9.91
C VAL A 69 -2.46 -7.08 -8.48
N GLY A 70 -2.55 -7.98 -7.50
CA GLY A 70 -2.22 -7.68 -6.10
C GLY A 70 -0.91 -8.35 -5.71
N ILE A 71 0.01 -7.59 -5.14
CA ILE A 71 1.27 -8.13 -4.63
C ILE A 71 1.41 -7.92 -3.13
N ASP A 72 2.03 -8.88 -2.47
CA ASP A 72 2.45 -8.79 -1.07
C ASP A 72 3.67 -9.68 -0.83
N LEU A 73 4.48 -9.36 0.17
CA LEU A 73 5.63 -10.17 0.55
C LEU A 73 5.21 -11.41 1.37
N SER A 74 4.04 -11.37 2.01
CA SER A 74 3.53 -12.41 2.89
C SER A 74 2.58 -13.37 2.16
N GLU A 75 2.98 -14.63 2.01
CA GLU A 75 2.11 -15.68 1.50
C GLU A 75 0.87 -15.89 2.40
N GLY A 76 1.01 -15.68 3.71
CA GLY A 76 -0.09 -15.81 4.67
C GLY A 76 -1.17 -14.76 4.44
N MET A 77 -0.77 -13.53 4.11
CA MET A 77 -1.70 -12.45 3.73
C MET A 77 -2.39 -12.78 2.40
N LEU A 78 -1.62 -13.20 1.40
CA LEU A 78 -2.16 -13.53 0.07
C LEU A 78 -3.14 -14.70 0.10
N ARG A 79 -2.94 -15.72 0.94
CA ARG A 79 -3.95 -16.78 1.12
C ARG A 79 -5.31 -16.23 1.57
N ARG A 80 -5.32 -15.28 2.50
CA ARG A 80 -6.56 -14.63 2.95
C ARG A 80 -7.16 -13.70 1.90
N ALA A 81 -6.31 -13.02 1.12
CA ALA A 81 -6.76 -12.25 -0.02
C ALA A 81 -7.43 -13.16 -1.05
N GLN A 82 -6.87 -14.35 -1.34
CA GLN A 82 -7.45 -15.32 -2.25
C GLN A 82 -8.83 -15.81 -1.78
N GLU A 83 -9.00 -16.12 -0.50
CA GLU A 83 -10.31 -16.46 0.07
C GLU A 83 -11.36 -15.37 -0.17
N LYS A 84 -10.96 -14.09 -0.12
CA LYS A 84 -11.84 -12.96 -0.43
C LYS A 84 -12.12 -12.84 -1.93
N VAL A 85 -11.11 -13.02 -2.78
CA VAL A 85 -11.26 -13.06 -4.26
C VAL A 85 -12.31 -14.10 -4.64
N ASP A 86 -12.21 -15.31 -4.10
CA ASP A 86 -13.13 -16.41 -4.36
C ASP A 86 -14.55 -16.08 -3.86
N THR A 87 -14.66 -15.58 -2.62
CA THR A 87 -15.94 -15.19 -2.01
C THR A 87 -16.64 -14.06 -2.80
N LEU A 88 -15.88 -13.08 -3.26
CA LEU A 88 -16.36 -11.93 -4.03
C LEU A 88 -16.58 -12.28 -5.51
N ARG A 89 -16.10 -13.46 -5.96
CA ARG A 89 -16.16 -13.93 -7.35
C ARG A 89 -15.51 -12.90 -8.31
N MET A 90 -14.23 -12.61 -8.08
CA MET A 90 -13.43 -11.66 -8.88
C MET A 90 -12.47 -12.43 -9.79
N PRO A 91 -12.89 -12.86 -11.00
CA PRO A 91 -12.12 -13.82 -11.82
C PRO A 91 -10.84 -13.25 -12.42
N ASN A 92 -10.72 -11.93 -12.51
CA ASN A 92 -9.57 -11.26 -13.14
C ASN A 92 -8.56 -10.73 -12.11
N VAL A 93 -8.66 -11.16 -10.85
CA VAL A 93 -7.67 -10.80 -9.81
C VAL A 93 -6.55 -11.84 -9.78
N ILE A 94 -5.32 -11.38 -9.92
CA ILE A 94 -4.11 -12.21 -9.83
C ILE A 94 -3.34 -11.77 -8.59
N LEU A 95 -2.99 -12.73 -7.71
CA LEU A 95 -2.19 -12.48 -6.52
C LEU A 95 -0.79 -13.07 -6.67
N LYS A 96 0.26 -12.28 -6.34
CA LYS A 96 1.66 -12.72 -6.45
C LYS A 96 2.46 -12.37 -5.19
N VAL A 97 3.27 -13.32 -4.73
CA VAL A 97 4.32 -13.02 -3.74
C VAL A 97 5.43 -12.25 -4.44
N MET A 98 5.68 -11.01 -4.03
CA MET A 98 6.66 -10.15 -4.67
C MET A 98 7.14 -9.05 -3.73
N ASP A 99 8.45 -8.73 -3.80
CA ASP A 99 9.00 -7.54 -3.15
C ASP A 99 8.66 -6.29 -3.96
N ALA A 100 8.03 -5.33 -3.30
CA ALA A 100 7.63 -4.07 -3.93
C ALA A 100 8.83 -3.15 -4.28
N SER A 101 10.01 -3.40 -3.73
CA SER A 101 11.22 -2.64 -4.03
C SER A 101 11.90 -3.04 -5.36
N GLY A 102 11.44 -4.14 -5.99
CA GLY A 102 11.93 -4.64 -7.27
C GLY A 102 10.84 -5.42 -7.98
N LEU A 103 9.97 -4.72 -8.72
CA LEU A 103 8.81 -5.30 -9.38
C LEU A 103 9.19 -6.05 -10.67
N ASP A 104 8.80 -7.32 -10.75
CA ASP A 104 8.94 -8.14 -11.96
C ASP A 104 7.80 -7.85 -12.96
N PHE A 105 7.72 -6.58 -13.38
CA PHE A 105 6.80 -6.06 -14.39
C PHE A 105 7.53 -5.11 -15.32
N GLY A 106 7.02 -4.99 -16.55
CA GLY A 106 7.53 -4.07 -17.57
C GLY A 106 7.31 -2.59 -17.19
N GLU A 107 8.02 -1.69 -17.86
CA GLU A 107 7.73 -0.26 -17.77
C GLU A 107 6.34 0.05 -18.37
N ALA A 108 5.61 1.00 -17.76
CA ALA A 108 4.32 1.46 -18.26
C ALA A 108 3.30 0.32 -18.52
N GLU A 109 3.25 -0.68 -17.63
CA GLU A 109 2.38 -1.84 -17.79
C GLU A 109 0.97 -1.60 -17.24
N PHE A 110 0.82 -0.76 -16.21
CA PHE A 110 -0.43 -0.54 -15.50
C PHE A 110 -1.04 0.84 -15.76
N ASP A 111 -2.36 0.89 -15.88
CA ASP A 111 -3.13 2.14 -16.01
C ASP A 111 -3.20 2.88 -14.68
N ALA A 112 -3.15 2.13 -13.57
CA ALA A 112 -3.01 2.69 -12.23
C ALA A 112 -2.19 1.79 -11.31
N THR A 113 -1.52 2.40 -10.31
CA THR A 113 -0.91 1.72 -9.19
C THR A 113 -1.42 2.28 -7.86
N VAL A 114 -1.67 1.39 -6.90
CA VAL A 114 -2.25 1.75 -5.60
C VAL A 114 -1.38 1.18 -4.49
N ALA A 115 -1.11 1.98 -3.46
CA ALA A 115 -0.52 1.51 -2.21
C ALA A 115 -1.30 2.10 -1.03
N THR A 116 -1.96 1.24 -0.24
CA THR A 116 -2.72 1.68 0.93
C THR A 116 -2.07 1.15 2.21
N TYR A 117 -1.58 2.07 3.05
CA TYR A 117 -0.89 1.78 4.32
C TYR A 117 0.37 0.88 4.17
N THR A 118 0.95 0.84 2.99
CA THR A 118 2.11 0.00 2.65
C THR A 118 3.42 0.77 2.76
N ILE A 119 3.44 2.03 2.30
CA ILE A 119 4.67 2.83 2.18
C ILE A 119 5.38 3.02 3.53
N SER A 120 4.65 3.13 4.64
CA SER A 120 5.24 3.22 5.99
C SER A 120 5.73 1.89 6.56
N ALA A 121 5.31 0.76 5.97
CA ALA A 121 5.63 -0.58 6.43
C ALA A 121 6.82 -1.23 5.68
N VAL A 122 7.23 -0.67 4.54
CA VAL A 122 8.35 -1.21 3.76
C VAL A 122 9.70 -0.70 4.23
N PRO A 123 10.79 -1.50 4.11
CA PRO A 123 12.13 -1.08 4.49
C PRO A 123 12.64 0.10 3.66
N ASN A 124 12.38 0.11 2.36
CA ASN A 124 12.83 1.13 1.42
C ASN A 124 11.67 1.79 0.66
N PRO A 125 10.98 2.78 1.26
CA PRO A 125 9.84 3.46 0.64
C PRO A 125 10.18 4.11 -0.70
N LEU A 126 11.37 4.68 -0.82
CA LEU A 126 11.80 5.36 -2.06
C LEU A 126 11.94 4.39 -3.24
N ALA A 127 12.49 3.19 -3.01
CA ALA A 127 12.58 2.18 -4.05
C ALA A 127 11.18 1.75 -4.50
N VAL A 128 10.26 1.52 -3.56
CA VAL A 128 8.87 1.15 -3.87
C VAL A 128 8.18 2.22 -4.72
N LEU A 129 8.31 3.50 -4.35
CA LEU A 129 7.70 4.60 -5.12
C LEU A 129 8.28 4.73 -6.53
N ARG A 130 9.59 4.52 -6.69
CA ARG A 130 10.24 4.51 -8.01
C ARG A 130 9.74 3.37 -8.88
N GLU A 131 9.59 2.18 -8.31
CA GLU A 131 9.03 1.03 -9.01
C GLU A 131 7.55 1.25 -9.39
N MET A 132 6.72 1.73 -8.46
CA MET A 132 5.33 2.10 -8.77
C MET A 132 5.26 3.11 -9.93
N ARG A 133 6.12 4.14 -9.91
CA ARG A 133 6.19 5.11 -11.01
C ARG A 133 6.64 4.44 -12.32
N ARG A 134 7.64 3.57 -12.29
CA ARG A 134 8.18 2.89 -13.48
C ARG A 134 7.13 2.04 -14.18
N VAL A 135 6.36 1.28 -13.41
CA VAL A 135 5.35 0.36 -13.96
C VAL A 135 4.04 1.05 -14.31
N THR A 136 3.79 2.27 -13.82
CA THR A 136 2.60 3.05 -14.18
C THR A 136 2.80 3.72 -15.54
N LYS A 137 1.80 3.63 -16.41
CA LYS A 137 1.80 4.30 -17.73
C LYS A 137 1.97 5.82 -17.61
N PRO A 138 2.60 6.49 -18.58
CA PRO A 138 2.54 7.94 -18.66
C PRO A 138 1.08 8.42 -18.71
N GLY A 139 0.72 9.36 -17.83
CA GLY A 139 -0.68 9.81 -17.65
C GLY A 139 -1.56 8.84 -16.86
N GLY A 140 -1.01 7.71 -16.38
CA GLY A 140 -1.70 6.79 -15.47
C GLY A 140 -1.80 7.35 -14.05
N THR A 141 -2.64 6.73 -13.23
CA THR A 141 -2.94 7.19 -11.87
C THR A 141 -2.11 6.44 -10.84
N LEU A 142 -1.42 7.16 -9.96
CA LEU A 142 -0.70 6.58 -8.82
C LEU A 142 -1.37 7.09 -7.53
N VAL A 143 -1.91 6.16 -6.73
CA VAL A 143 -2.61 6.47 -5.47
C VAL A 143 -1.81 5.93 -4.29
N ILE A 144 -1.50 6.82 -3.36
CA ILE A 144 -0.83 6.47 -2.11
C ILE A 144 -1.72 6.93 -0.95
N LEU A 145 -2.18 5.98 -0.16
CA LEU A 145 -2.87 6.24 1.10
C LEU A 145 -2.00 5.74 2.25
N ASN A 146 -1.59 6.65 3.13
CA ASN A 146 -0.77 6.28 4.28
C ASN A 146 -0.93 7.29 5.41
N HIS A 147 -0.50 6.92 6.62
CA HIS A 147 -0.26 7.90 7.66
C HIS A 147 1.10 8.54 7.44
N PHE A 148 1.09 9.79 7.04
CA PHE A 148 2.30 10.59 6.90
C PHE A 148 2.45 11.51 8.12
N GLN A 149 3.69 11.92 8.39
CA GLN A 149 3.98 12.87 9.46
C GLN A 149 3.19 14.16 9.27
N SER A 150 2.56 14.61 10.33
CA SER A 150 1.78 15.86 10.31
C SER A 150 2.66 17.07 10.04
N GLU A 151 2.18 18.01 9.23
CA GLU A 151 2.81 19.32 9.06
C GLU A 151 2.64 20.21 10.30
N ASN A 152 1.67 19.91 11.17
CA ASN A 152 1.49 20.62 12.43
C ASN A 152 2.60 20.25 13.41
N PRO A 153 3.40 21.23 13.89
CA PRO A 153 4.57 20.96 14.74
C PRO A 153 4.24 20.31 16.08
N VAL A 154 3.04 20.54 16.63
CA VAL A 154 2.61 19.91 17.90
C VAL A 154 2.27 18.45 17.66
N MET A 155 1.52 18.13 16.59
CA MET A 155 1.19 16.76 16.23
C MET A 155 2.44 15.97 15.86
N ARG A 156 3.38 16.59 15.13
CA ARG A 156 4.68 15.99 14.81
C ARG A 156 5.44 15.55 16.05
N GLN A 157 5.50 16.38 17.09
CA GLN A 157 6.17 16.00 18.34
C GLN A 157 5.49 14.80 19.01
N ILE A 158 4.16 14.70 18.96
CA ILE A 158 3.41 13.57 19.48
C ILE A 158 3.72 12.31 18.66
N GLU A 159 3.68 12.40 17.33
CA GLU A 159 4.00 11.31 16.41
C GLU A 159 5.43 10.80 16.61
N ASP A 160 6.41 11.71 16.75
CA ASP A 160 7.81 11.35 17.00
C ASP A 160 8.00 10.67 18.36
N ALA A 161 7.25 11.08 19.38
CA ALA A 161 7.28 10.43 20.70
C ALA A 161 6.70 9.00 20.67
N PHE A 162 5.70 8.73 19.82
CA PHE A 162 5.08 7.42 19.66
C PHE A 162 5.76 6.56 18.59
N ALA A 163 6.59 7.13 17.70
CA ALA A 163 7.25 6.43 16.60
C ALA A 163 8.00 5.14 17.04
N PRO A 164 8.76 5.09 18.17
CA PRO A 164 9.43 3.87 18.60
C PRO A 164 8.45 2.72 18.90
N LEU A 165 7.27 3.04 19.43
CA LEU A 165 6.23 2.05 19.71
C LEU A 165 5.63 1.52 18.39
N CYS A 166 5.32 2.42 17.45
CA CYS A 166 4.74 2.07 16.16
C CYS A 166 5.67 1.21 15.31
N VAL A 167 6.98 1.46 15.35
CA VAL A 167 7.99 0.63 14.67
C VAL A 167 7.98 -0.81 15.20
N HIS A 168 7.73 -1.00 16.49
CA HIS A 168 7.60 -2.34 17.07
C HIS A 168 6.39 -3.12 16.50
N PHE A 169 5.35 -2.39 16.05
CA PHE A 169 4.18 -2.95 15.37
C PHE A 169 4.32 -2.98 13.83
N GLY A 170 5.48 -2.63 13.28
CA GLY A 170 5.81 -2.80 11.86
C GLY A 170 5.46 -1.61 10.95
N TRP A 171 5.19 -0.40 11.49
CA TRP A 171 5.00 0.79 10.66
C TRP A 171 5.73 2.03 11.21
N LYS A 172 6.05 2.96 10.30
CA LYS A 172 6.66 4.25 10.64
C LYS A 172 5.57 5.34 10.60
N THR A 173 5.44 6.11 11.68
CA THR A 173 4.50 7.25 11.76
C THR A 173 5.13 8.57 11.33
N ASN A 174 6.46 8.63 11.24
CA ASN A 174 7.24 9.83 10.98
C ASN A 174 7.76 9.93 9.54
N LEU A 175 7.06 9.34 8.57
CA LEU A 175 7.43 9.41 7.17
C LEU A 175 7.03 10.76 6.58
N ALA A 176 8.00 11.60 6.22
CA ALA A 176 7.76 12.87 5.54
C ALA A 176 7.41 12.62 4.07
N LEU A 177 6.19 12.98 3.67
CA LEU A 177 5.68 12.70 2.33
C LEU A 177 6.40 13.52 1.25
N SER A 178 6.48 14.84 1.42
CA SER A 178 6.96 15.74 0.36
C SER A 178 8.39 15.44 -0.11
N PRO A 179 9.39 15.28 0.78
CA PRO A 179 10.74 14.92 0.36
C PRO A 179 10.82 13.54 -0.32
N LEU A 180 9.97 12.62 0.11
CA LEU A 180 9.94 11.27 -0.45
C LEU A 180 9.39 11.26 -1.87
N LEU A 181 8.31 12.01 -2.14
CA LEU A 181 7.74 12.15 -3.47
C LEU A 181 8.71 12.87 -4.41
N GLU A 182 9.34 13.96 -3.96
CA GLU A 182 10.34 14.68 -4.73
C GLU A 182 11.52 13.78 -5.13
N ALA A 183 12.06 13.00 -4.18
CA ALA A 183 13.14 12.05 -4.43
C ALA A 183 12.72 10.90 -5.37
N ALA A 184 11.44 10.56 -5.43
CA ALA A 184 10.86 9.61 -6.37
C ALA A 184 10.54 10.24 -7.74
N GLY A 185 10.64 11.57 -7.87
CA GLY A 185 10.25 12.31 -9.06
C GLY A 185 8.74 12.31 -9.30
N LEU A 186 7.96 12.30 -8.22
CA LEU A 186 6.50 12.35 -8.22
C LEU A 186 6.02 13.73 -7.77
N THR A 187 5.02 14.27 -8.47
CA THR A 187 4.35 15.52 -8.09
C THR A 187 2.90 15.18 -7.75
N PRO A 188 2.43 15.48 -6.53
CA PRO A 188 1.03 15.22 -6.18
C PRO A 188 0.10 16.17 -6.95
N GLU A 189 -0.97 15.62 -7.53
CA GLU A 189 -2.03 16.40 -8.20
C GLU A 189 -3.15 16.79 -7.23
N GLY A 190 -3.27 16.08 -6.09
CA GLY A 190 -4.26 16.33 -5.05
C GLY A 190 -4.01 15.51 -3.81
N ALA A 191 -4.60 15.94 -2.70
CA ALA A 191 -4.69 15.18 -1.45
C ALA A 191 -6.16 14.96 -1.07
N VAL A 192 -6.48 13.77 -0.58
CA VAL A 192 -7.84 13.40 -0.14
C VAL A 192 -7.86 13.23 1.36
#